data_5b2ad71b90e2630497f83e14dc952d8c
#
_entry.id   5b2ad71b90e2630497f83e14dc952d8c
#
_cell.length_a   1.000
_cell.length_b   1.000
_cell.length_c   1.000
_cell.angle_alpha   90.00
_cell.angle_beta   90.00
_cell.angle_gamma   90.00
#
_symmetry.space_group_name_H-M   'P 1'
#
loop_
_entity.id
_entity.type
_entity.pdbx_description
1 polymer ?
#
loop_
_entity_poly.entity_id
_entity_poly.type
_entity_poly.pdbx_seq_one_letter_code
_entity_poly.pdbx_strand_id
1 'polypeptide(L)'
;DVYTANVPDMSPTRDGSLEHVVRNMRLLDLAEDGSRLRLWYSAAFSADDNRPWYPQWIFDECTKKFGPPVPTGQIANDYRIMNDCNLEMWRQAGKWQSDCLNYMIKEHGVEVIFSHYHLVDMSGHTYMNVMKERYDSRYTEEEIYQCAIGTYKACDEYIGEFLHLLDEGWTILLFSDHGLVSRNEDFDPLIGDNYGVNAGVMCELGYTVMKKDKYQQDT
;
A
#
# COMPACT_ATOMS: atom_id res chain seq x y z
N ASP A 1 12.87 -16.25 -15.40
CA ASP A 1 12.93 -15.36 -14.24
C ASP A 1 11.96 -14.21 -14.46
N VAL A 2 11.09 -13.98 -13.48
CA VAL A 2 10.11 -12.88 -13.52
C VAL A 2 10.74 -11.68 -12.83
N TYR A 3 10.87 -10.58 -13.56
CA TYR A 3 11.46 -9.36 -13.02
C TYR A 3 10.35 -8.41 -12.54
N THR A 4 10.51 -7.92 -11.31
CA THR A 4 9.75 -6.81 -10.77
C THR A 4 10.68 -5.62 -10.64
N ALA A 5 10.30 -4.47 -11.14
CA ALA A 5 11.13 -3.29 -11.14
C ALA A 5 10.32 -2.01 -10.93
N ASN A 6 10.90 -1.04 -10.26
CA ASN A 6 10.44 0.33 -10.27
C ASN A 6 10.87 1.00 -11.58
N VAL A 7 9.90 1.40 -12.37
CA VAL A 7 10.13 1.97 -13.70
C VAL A 7 9.65 3.42 -13.71
N PRO A 8 10.50 4.38 -14.13
CA PRO A 8 10.07 5.75 -14.38
C PRO A 8 9.01 5.81 -15.47
N ASP A 9 8.02 6.65 -15.29
CA ASP A 9 6.91 6.85 -16.23
C ASP A 9 6.45 8.32 -16.19
N MET A 10 5.58 8.70 -17.09
CA MET A 10 4.92 10.00 -17.13
C MET A 10 3.41 9.81 -16.98
N SER A 11 2.80 10.48 -16.04
CA SER A 11 1.35 10.37 -15.80
C SER A 11 0.67 11.72 -15.96
N PRO A 12 -0.50 11.80 -16.60
CA PRO A 12 -1.26 13.03 -16.65
C PRO A 12 -1.82 13.39 -15.28
N THR A 13 -1.66 14.64 -14.90
CA THR A 13 -2.30 15.22 -13.73
C THR A 13 -3.73 15.65 -14.05
N ARG A 14 -4.50 16.04 -13.04
CA ARG A 14 -5.89 16.50 -13.23
C ARG A 14 -6.03 17.75 -14.10
N ASP A 15 -5.01 18.59 -14.18
CA ASP A 15 -5.00 19.80 -15.03
C ASP A 15 -4.46 19.54 -16.45
N GLY A 16 -4.09 18.29 -16.75
CA GLY A 16 -3.60 17.88 -18.07
C GLY A 16 -2.10 18.06 -18.26
N SER A 17 -1.37 18.56 -17.28
CA SER A 17 0.10 18.52 -17.31
C SER A 17 0.61 17.08 -17.11
N LEU A 18 1.87 16.84 -17.40
CA LEU A 18 2.53 15.56 -17.13
C LEU A 18 3.42 15.70 -15.92
N GLU A 19 3.41 14.71 -15.04
CA GLU A 19 4.33 14.59 -13.91
C GLU A 19 5.18 13.32 -14.03
N HIS A 20 6.38 13.38 -13.50
CA HIS A 20 7.22 12.20 -13.34
C HIS A 20 6.66 11.31 -12.23
N VAL A 21 6.46 10.05 -12.58
CA VAL A 21 5.97 9.04 -11.65
C VAL A 21 6.86 7.81 -11.70
N VAL A 22 6.74 6.97 -10.71
CA VAL A 22 7.25 5.60 -10.74
C VAL A 22 6.10 4.62 -10.69
N ARG A 23 6.28 3.49 -11.36
CA ARG A 23 5.40 2.33 -11.28
C ARG A 23 6.22 1.10 -11.00
N ASN A 24 5.69 0.20 -10.20
CA ASN A 24 6.23 -1.14 -10.11
C ASN A 24 5.65 -1.97 -11.25
N MET A 25 6.49 -2.62 -12.02
CA MET A 25 6.08 -3.42 -13.17
C MET A 25 6.59 -4.84 -13.03
N ARG A 26 5.75 -5.81 -13.41
CA ARG A 26 6.12 -7.22 -13.42
C ARG A 26 5.75 -7.87 -14.74
N LEU A 27 6.70 -8.60 -15.32
CA LEU A 27 6.45 -9.44 -16.47
C LEU A 27 5.72 -10.71 -16.03
N LEU A 28 4.50 -10.90 -16.54
CA LEU A 28 3.68 -12.07 -16.25
C LEU A 28 3.84 -13.17 -17.30
N ASP A 29 3.98 -12.78 -18.57
CA ASP A 29 4.07 -13.71 -19.68
C ASP A 29 4.73 -13.03 -20.89
N LEU A 30 5.61 -13.77 -21.56
CA LEU A 30 6.25 -13.37 -22.81
C LEU A 30 6.37 -14.60 -23.69
N ALA A 31 5.73 -14.59 -24.86
CA ALA A 31 5.91 -15.65 -25.85
C ALA A 31 7.35 -15.61 -26.41
N GLU A 32 7.91 -16.78 -26.70
CA GLU A 32 9.28 -16.91 -27.23
C GLU A 32 9.48 -16.15 -28.55
N ASP A 33 8.45 -16.07 -29.37
CA ASP A 33 8.43 -15.35 -30.65
C ASP A 33 8.09 -13.86 -30.52
N GLY A 34 7.87 -13.36 -29.29
CA GLY A 34 7.48 -11.98 -29.03
C GLY A 34 6.05 -11.60 -29.42
N SER A 35 5.23 -12.57 -29.87
CA SER A 35 3.84 -12.32 -30.32
C SER A 35 2.88 -11.97 -29.19
N ARG A 36 3.21 -12.28 -27.93
CA ARG A 36 2.37 -12.02 -26.76
C ARG A 36 3.22 -11.53 -25.60
N LEU A 37 2.77 -10.40 -25.01
CA LEU A 37 3.33 -9.82 -23.80
C LEU A 37 2.19 -9.56 -22.81
N ARG A 38 2.36 -10.00 -21.55
CA ARG A 38 1.50 -9.61 -20.43
C ARG A 38 2.35 -8.96 -19.35
N LEU A 39 1.99 -7.74 -19.02
CA LEU A 39 2.60 -6.96 -17.94
C LEU A 39 1.54 -6.64 -16.89
N TRP A 40 1.93 -6.75 -15.63
CA TRP A 40 1.25 -6.08 -14.54
C TRP A 40 1.99 -4.79 -14.18
N TYR A 41 1.26 -3.77 -13.76
CA TYR A 41 1.83 -2.54 -13.23
C TYR A 41 0.99 -1.99 -12.07
N SER A 42 1.66 -1.33 -11.13
CA SER A 42 1.03 -0.70 -9.96
C SER A 42 0.35 0.62 -10.31
N ALA A 43 -0.35 1.21 -9.34
CA ALA A 43 -0.68 2.62 -9.37
C ALA A 43 0.60 3.47 -9.52
N ALA A 44 0.46 4.67 -10.05
CA ALA A 44 1.55 5.61 -10.15
C ALA A 44 1.84 6.25 -8.79
N PHE A 45 3.10 6.50 -8.51
CA PHE A 45 3.55 7.31 -7.39
C PHE A 45 4.39 8.48 -7.92
N SER A 46 4.14 9.71 -7.45
CA SER A 46 4.92 10.88 -7.88
C SER A 46 6.37 10.72 -7.47
N ALA A 47 7.28 10.84 -8.43
CA ALA A 47 8.72 10.69 -8.18
C ALA A 47 9.37 11.96 -7.61
N ASP A 48 8.74 13.11 -7.86
CA ASP A 48 9.31 14.42 -7.56
C ASP A 48 8.59 15.15 -6.42
N ASP A 49 7.46 14.62 -5.93
CA ASP A 49 6.68 15.28 -4.90
C ASP A 49 7.24 15.02 -3.51
N ASN A 50 8.00 15.97 -3.00
CA ASN A 50 8.53 15.95 -1.62
C ASN A 50 7.62 16.65 -0.60
N ARG A 51 6.47 17.20 -1.00
CA ARG A 51 5.56 17.95 -0.11
C ARG A 51 5.00 17.14 1.07
N PRO A 52 4.75 15.83 0.95
CA PRO A 52 4.32 15.02 2.09
C PRO A 52 5.44 14.79 3.12
N TRP A 53 6.69 15.13 2.83
CA TRP A 53 7.85 14.86 3.66
C TRP A 53 8.23 16.10 4.50
N TYR A 54 8.44 15.87 5.78
CA TYR A 54 8.90 16.93 6.66
C TYR A 54 9.98 16.41 7.62
N PRO A 55 11.15 17.07 7.63
CA PRO A 55 11.58 18.07 6.66
C PRO A 55 11.82 17.47 5.26
N GLN A 56 11.64 18.28 4.21
CA GLN A 56 11.70 17.81 2.82
C GLN A 56 13.04 17.21 2.40
N TRP A 57 14.13 17.65 3.01
CA TRP A 57 15.46 17.12 2.72
C TRP A 57 15.59 15.60 2.98
N ILE A 58 14.74 15.03 3.84
CA ILE A 58 14.72 13.57 4.08
C ILE A 58 14.36 12.84 2.79
N PHE A 59 13.36 13.33 2.06
CA PHE A 59 12.99 12.76 0.77
C PHE A 59 14.17 12.81 -0.22
N ASP A 60 14.81 13.98 -0.33
CA ASP A 60 15.90 14.19 -1.26
C ASP A 60 17.10 13.27 -0.96
N GLU A 61 17.46 13.10 0.31
CA GLU A 61 18.53 12.19 0.70
C GLU A 61 18.16 10.72 0.50
N CYS A 62 16.98 10.30 0.94
CA CYS A 62 16.53 8.92 0.78
C CYS A 62 16.41 8.54 -0.69
N THR A 63 15.81 9.38 -1.52
CA THR A 63 15.65 9.10 -2.95
C THR A 63 16.99 9.11 -3.69
N LYS A 64 17.90 9.98 -3.32
CA LYS A 64 19.26 10.00 -3.88
C LYS A 64 20.03 8.72 -3.56
N LYS A 65 19.83 8.14 -2.38
CA LYS A 65 20.58 6.98 -1.90
C LYS A 65 19.94 5.65 -2.31
N PHE A 66 18.62 5.54 -2.23
CA PHE A 66 17.86 4.29 -2.37
C PHE A 66 16.93 4.28 -3.58
N GLY A 67 16.94 5.34 -4.38
CA GLY A 67 15.99 5.52 -5.47
C GLY A 67 14.63 6.02 -5.00
N PRO A 68 13.67 6.20 -5.92
CA PRO A 68 12.35 6.71 -5.60
C PRO A 68 11.56 5.69 -4.76
N PRO A 69 10.57 6.16 -3.96
CA PRO A 69 9.69 5.29 -3.22
C PRO A 69 9.01 4.23 -4.09
N VAL A 70 8.77 3.07 -3.53
CA VAL A 70 8.08 1.98 -4.23
C VAL A 70 6.57 2.20 -4.13
N PRO A 71 5.84 2.26 -5.26
CA PRO A 71 4.38 2.38 -5.23
C PRO A 71 3.72 1.15 -4.60
N THR A 72 2.71 1.35 -3.77
CA THR A 72 1.98 0.27 -3.09
C THR A 72 0.50 0.19 -3.45
N GLY A 73 0.02 1.04 -4.36
CA GLY A 73 -1.36 1.03 -4.82
C GLY A 73 -1.69 -0.17 -5.69
N GLN A 74 -2.74 -0.89 -5.35
CA GLN A 74 -3.25 -2.04 -6.11
C GLN A 74 -4.07 -1.59 -7.32
N ILE A 75 -3.94 -2.31 -8.44
CA ILE A 75 -4.74 -2.06 -9.65
C ILE A 75 -5.45 -3.33 -10.16
N ALA A 76 -5.20 -4.51 -9.59
CA ALA A 76 -5.75 -5.76 -10.08
C ALA A 76 -6.75 -6.39 -9.10
N ASN A 77 -7.83 -7.00 -9.66
CA ASN A 77 -8.82 -7.76 -8.90
C ASN A 77 -8.64 -9.28 -9.02
N ASP A 78 -7.54 -9.75 -9.63
CA ASP A 78 -7.22 -11.17 -9.72
C ASP A 78 -6.30 -11.55 -8.56
N TYR A 79 -6.77 -12.40 -7.65
CA TYR A 79 -6.04 -12.78 -6.44
C TYR A 79 -4.70 -13.45 -6.71
N ARG A 80 -4.56 -14.20 -7.80
CA ARG A 80 -3.30 -14.84 -8.17
C ARG A 80 -2.27 -13.79 -8.56
N ILE A 81 -2.68 -12.85 -9.41
CA ILE A 81 -1.85 -11.72 -9.79
C ILE A 81 -1.56 -10.85 -8.57
N MET A 82 -2.56 -10.59 -7.74
CA MET A 82 -2.38 -9.81 -6.51
C MET A 82 -1.39 -10.48 -5.57
N ASN A 83 -1.49 -11.78 -5.35
CA ASN A 83 -0.55 -12.51 -4.50
C ASN A 83 0.87 -12.40 -5.03
N ASP A 84 1.07 -12.69 -6.31
CA ASP A 84 2.39 -12.71 -6.92
C ASP A 84 3.01 -11.33 -7.07
N CYS A 85 2.23 -10.34 -7.49
CA CYS A 85 2.73 -8.99 -7.78
C CYS A 85 2.66 -8.08 -6.56
N ASN A 86 1.56 -8.11 -5.82
CA ASN A 86 1.33 -7.22 -4.69
C ASN A 86 2.26 -7.52 -3.52
N LEU A 87 2.44 -8.78 -3.16
CA LEU A 87 3.33 -9.14 -2.05
C LEU A 87 4.78 -8.78 -2.36
N GLU A 88 5.22 -9.01 -3.60
CA GLU A 88 6.58 -8.63 -4.03
C GLU A 88 6.77 -7.11 -4.00
N MET A 89 5.80 -6.36 -4.52
CA MET A 89 5.82 -4.90 -4.48
C MET A 89 5.88 -4.37 -3.05
N TRP A 90 5.09 -4.94 -2.13
CA TRP A 90 5.11 -4.55 -0.73
C TRP A 90 6.42 -4.93 -0.02
N ARG A 91 7.04 -6.06 -0.36
CA ARG A 91 8.39 -6.40 0.12
C ARG A 91 9.42 -5.36 -0.30
N GLN A 92 9.37 -4.95 -1.57
CA GLN A 92 10.23 -3.89 -2.08
C GLN A 92 9.97 -2.55 -1.38
N ALA A 93 8.70 -2.20 -1.16
CA ALA A 93 8.32 -0.99 -0.43
C ALA A 93 8.79 -1.03 1.03
N GLY A 94 8.61 -2.17 1.71
CA GLY A 94 9.10 -2.38 3.07
C GLY A 94 10.62 -2.27 3.15
N LYS A 95 11.33 -2.88 2.21
CA LYS A 95 12.79 -2.78 2.14
C LYS A 95 13.25 -1.34 1.91
N TRP A 96 12.64 -0.63 0.98
CA TRP A 96 12.94 0.78 0.75
C TRP A 96 12.69 1.62 2.01
N GLN A 97 11.55 1.42 2.67
CA GLN A 97 11.19 2.14 3.89
C GLN A 97 12.17 1.83 5.02
N SER A 98 12.51 0.56 5.25
CA SER A 98 13.45 0.15 6.29
C SER A 98 14.86 0.67 6.02
N ASP A 99 15.32 0.67 4.77
CA ASP A 99 16.61 1.24 4.39
C ASP A 99 16.68 2.74 4.70
N CYS A 100 15.62 3.50 4.37
CA CYS A 100 15.53 4.91 4.72
C CYS A 100 15.55 5.13 6.24
N LEU A 101 14.77 4.39 7.00
CA LEU A 101 14.70 4.53 8.45
C LEU A 101 16.01 4.14 9.14
N ASN A 102 16.63 3.03 8.76
CA ASN A 102 17.94 2.64 9.28
C ASN A 102 19.04 3.66 8.91
N TYR A 103 18.96 4.24 7.72
CA TYR A 103 19.84 5.33 7.32
C TYR A 103 19.68 6.56 8.21
N MET A 104 18.43 6.96 8.49
CA MET A 104 18.15 8.09 9.37
C MET A 104 18.65 7.88 10.80
N ILE A 105 18.52 6.66 11.34
CA ILE A 105 19.11 6.30 12.63
C ILE A 105 20.61 6.49 12.59
N LYS A 106 21.27 5.88 11.63
CA LYS A 106 22.72 5.79 11.58
C LYS A 106 23.41 7.12 11.29
N GLU A 107 22.91 7.86 10.31
CA GLU A 107 23.59 9.06 9.82
C GLU A 107 23.08 10.35 10.46
N HIS A 108 21.84 10.37 10.95
CA HIS A 108 21.22 11.56 11.53
C HIS A 108 20.89 11.42 13.02
N GLY A 109 21.21 10.29 13.65
CA GLY A 109 21.03 10.08 15.08
C GLY A 109 19.56 10.13 15.52
N VAL A 110 18.64 9.63 14.68
CA VAL A 110 17.23 9.53 15.05
C VAL A 110 17.08 8.51 16.18
N GLU A 111 16.45 8.88 17.28
CA GLU A 111 16.30 8.07 18.50
C GLU A 111 14.87 7.51 18.65
N VAL A 112 13.90 8.01 17.91
CA VAL A 112 12.50 7.55 17.96
C VAL A 112 11.97 7.38 16.54
N ILE A 113 11.43 6.21 16.25
CA ILE A 113 10.78 5.91 14.99
C ILE A 113 9.34 5.46 15.26
N PHE A 114 8.41 6.04 14.54
CA PHE A 114 7.04 5.56 14.41
C PHE A 114 6.81 5.17 12.96
N SER A 115 6.67 3.87 12.71
CA SER A 115 6.52 3.34 11.36
C SER A 115 5.18 2.61 11.21
N HIS A 116 4.56 2.78 10.05
CA HIS A 116 3.32 2.10 9.69
C HIS A 116 3.53 1.28 8.40
N TYR A 117 3.29 -0.03 8.49
CA TYR A 117 3.36 -0.92 7.35
C TYR A 117 1.96 -1.46 7.02
N HIS A 118 1.30 -0.82 6.06
CA HIS A 118 -0.15 -0.93 5.81
C HIS A 118 -0.57 -2.20 5.05
N LEU A 119 0.35 -3.13 4.81
CA LEU A 119 0.08 -4.33 4.00
C LEU A 119 -1.01 -5.22 4.60
N VAL A 120 -0.97 -5.45 5.92
CA VAL A 120 -1.92 -6.36 6.59
C VAL A 120 -3.34 -5.83 6.49
N ASP A 121 -3.53 -4.53 6.71
CA ASP A 121 -4.84 -3.89 6.59
C ASP A 121 -5.34 -3.92 5.13
N MET A 122 -4.55 -3.43 4.19
CA MET A 122 -4.92 -3.39 2.77
C MET A 122 -5.27 -4.77 2.20
N SER A 123 -4.47 -5.77 2.51
CA SER A 123 -4.70 -7.15 2.06
C SER A 123 -5.86 -7.80 2.82
N GLY A 124 -5.96 -7.52 4.10
CA GLY A 124 -6.97 -8.06 4.98
C GLY A 124 -8.39 -7.68 4.55
N HIS A 125 -8.63 -6.44 4.17
CA HIS A 125 -9.91 -6.02 3.61
C HIS A 125 -10.33 -6.85 2.39
N THR A 126 -9.37 -7.30 1.59
CA THR A 126 -9.63 -8.14 0.44
C THR A 126 -9.88 -9.60 0.84
N TYR A 127 -8.99 -10.19 1.65
CA TYR A 127 -9.04 -11.62 1.98
C TYR A 127 -10.17 -11.98 2.94
N MET A 128 -10.44 -11.12 3.93
CA MET A 128 -11.48 -11.38 4.93
C MET A 128 -12.87 -11.55 4.31
N ASN A 129 -13.20 -10.73 3.34
CA ASN A 129 -14.48 -10.83 2.65
C ASN A 129 -14.61 -12.17 1.89
N VAL A 130 -13.55 -12.52 1.13
CA VAL A 130 -13.57 -13.76 0.34
C VAL A 130 -13.56 -15.00 1.23
N MET A 131 -12.78 -15.02 2.31
CA MET A 131 -12.74 -16.14 3.24
C MET A 131 -14.07 -16.38 3.96
N LYS A 132 -14.80 -15.31 4.31
CA LYS A 132 -16.05 -15.41 5.03
C LYS A 132 -17.23 -15.77 4.12
N GLU A 133 -17.30 -15.15 2.95
CA GLU A 133 -18.51 -15.14 2.15
C GLU A 133 -18.44 -16.06 0.91
N ARG A 134 -17.28 -16.68 0.66
CA ARG A 134 -17.04 -17.59 -0.48
C ARG A 134 -17.45 -16.99 -1.83
N TYR A 135 -17.25 -15.69 -1.98
CA TYR A 135 -17.74 -14.91 -3.11
C TYR A 135 -17.14 -15.27 -4.45
N ASP A 136 -15.99 -15.89 -4.47
CA ASP A 136 -15.29 -16.10 -5.72
C ASP A 136 -14.96 -17.58 -5.92
N SER A 137 -15.83 -18.26 -6.66
CA SER A 137 -15.66 -19.68 -7.05
C SER A 137 -14.44 -19.92 -7.96
N ARG A 138 -13.74 -18.85 -8.41
CA ARG A 138 -12.52 -18.96 -9.22
C ARG A 138 -11.30 -19.35 -8.40
N TYR A 139 -11.37 -19.23 -7.07
CA TYR A 139 -10.27 -19.49 -6.16
C TYR A 139 -10.64 -20.56 -5.14
N THR A 140 -9.65 -21.35 -4.76
CA THR A 140 -9.80 -22.30 -3.66
C THR A 140 -9.57 -21.60 -2.32
N GLU A 141 -10.13 -22.16 -1.25
CA GLU A 141 -9.86 -21.67 0.13
C GLU A 141 -8.36 -21.68 0.43
N GLU A 142 -7.64 -22.67 -0.07
CA GLU A 142 -6.19 -22.79 0.12
C GLU A 142 -5.44 -21.64 -0.58
N GLU A 143 -5.79 -21.30 -1.84
CA GLU A 143 -5.15 -20.18 -2.54
C GLU A 143 -5.31 -18.88 -1.77
N ILE A 144 -6.50 -18.61 -1.22
CA ILE A 144 -6.76 -17.39 -0.42
C ILE A 144 -6.00 -17.42 0.90
N TYR A 145 -5.99 -18.59 1.57
CA TYR A 145 -5.24 -18.76 2.81
C TYR A 145 -3.74 -18.53 2.62
N GLN A 146 -3.16 -19.05 1.54
CA GLN A 146 -1.76 -18.83 1.21
C GLN A 146 -1.45 -17.35 0.91
N CYS A 147 -2.38 -16.61 0.29
CA CYS A 147 -2.26 -15.17 0.14
C CYS A 147 -2.22 -14.45 1.49
N ALA A 148 -3.11 -14.83 2.42
CA ALA A 148 -3.11 -14.26 3.77
C ALA A 148 -1.79 -14.56 4.52
N ILE A 149 -1.32 -15.80 4.47
CA ILE A 149 -0.03 -16.19 5.06
C ILE A 149 1.13 -15.42 4.43
N GLY A 150 1.12 -15.24 3.10
CA GLY A 150 2.12 -14.43 2.39
C GLY A 150 2.16 -12.99 2.88
N THR A 151 0.99 -12.41 3.16
CA THR A 151 0.86 -11.06 3.72
C THR A 151 1.54 -10.93 5.09
N TYR A 152 1.25 -11.86 6.00
CA TYR A 152 1.88 -11.86 7.33
C TYR A 152 3.39 -12.13 7.27
N LYS A 153 3.84 -13.01 6.36
CA LYS A 153 5.27 -13.23 6.15
C LYS A 153 5.99 -11.97 5.66
N ALA A 154 5.40 -11.24 4.72
CA ALA A 154 5.98 -9.97 4.25
C ALA A 154 6.03 -8.90 5.36
N CYS A 155 5.06 -8.89 6.27
CA CYS A 155 5.08 -8.04 7.46
C CYS A 155 6.20 -8.46 8.43
N ASP A 156 6.36 -9.76 8.67
CA ASP A 156 7.44 -10.32 9.51
C ASP A 156 8.83 -10.00 8.93
N GLU A 157 9.00 -10.12 7.62
CA GLU A 157 10.22 -9.72 6.91
C GLU A 157 10.53 -8.23 7.14
N TYR A 158 9.51 -7.36 7.07
CA TYR A 158 9.67 -5.93 7.35
C TYR A 158 10.12 -5.66 8.79
N ILE A 159 9.51 -6.33 9.76
CA ILE A 159 9.92 -6.23 11.18
C ILE A 159 11.36 -6.72 11.34
N GLY A 160 11.72 -7.79 10.64
CA GLY A 160 13.06 -8.37 10.63
C GLY A 160 14.18 -7.37 10.30
N GLU A 161 13.90 -6.39 9.43
CA GLU A 161 14.85 -5.34 9.05
C GLU A 161 15.28 -4.43 10.21
N PHE A 162 14.58 -4.49 11.35
CA PHE A 162 14.86 -3.66 12.53
C PHE A 162 15.39 -4.47 13.75
N LEU A 163 15.39 -5.80 13.70
CA LEU A 163 15.74 -6.62 14.88
C LEU A 163 17.17 -6.38 15.34
N HIS A 164 18.09 -6.01 14.46
CA HIS A 164 19.48 -5.68 14.84
C HIS A 164 19.56 -4.51 15.83
N LEU A 165 18.57 -3.61 15.82
CA LEU A 165 18.52 -2.46 16.73
C LEU A 165 18.37 -2.88 18.19
N LEU A 166 17.85 -4.08 18.47
CA LEU A 166 17.76 -4.62 19.82
C LEU A 166 19.17 -4.79 20.46
N ASP A 167 20.14 -5.21 19.65
CA ASP A 167 21.54 -5.34 20.10
C ASP A 167 22.21 -3.98 20.31
N GLU A 168 21.66 -2.93 19.73
CA GLU A 168 22.10 -1.55 19.88
C GLU A 168 21.37 -0.79 21.02
N GLY A 169 20.55 -1.50 21.80
CA GLY A 169 19.84 -0.94 22.95
C GLY A 169 18.50 -0.29 22.66
N TRP A 170 17.96 -0.47 21.45
CA TRP A 170 16.61 0.00 21.10
C TRP A 170 15.53 -0.88 21.71
N THR A 171 14.35 -0.31 21.91
CA THR A 171 13.14 -1.03 22.24
C THR A 171 12.19 -1.02 21.04
N ILE A 172 11.74 -2.19 20.62
CA ILE A 172 10.77 -2.33 19.52
C ILE A 172 9.40 -2.58 20.15
N LEU A 173 8.43 -1.73 19.80
CA LEU A 173 7.01 -1.90 20.16
C LEU A 173 6.22 -2.24 18.89
N LEU A 174 5.61 -3.41 18.88
CA LEU A 174 4.71 -3.84 17.81
C LEU A 174 3.27 -3.79 18.31
N PHE A 175 2.43 -3.05 17.60
CA PHE A 175 1.01 -2.92 17.93
C PHE A 175 0.18 -2.70 16.67
N SER A 176 -1.12 -2.92 16.78
CA SER A 176 -2.12 -2.62 15.76
C SER A 176 -2.99 -1.47 16.22
N ASP A 177 -3.37 -0.59 15.33
CA ASP A 177 -4.29 0.52 15.58
C ASP A 177 -5.76 0.05 15.67
N HIS A 178 -6.11 -1.05 15.00
CA HIS A 178 -7.43 -1.67 15.06
C HIS A 178 -7.38 -3.14 14.66
N GLY A 179 -8.46 -3.85 14.93
CA GLY A 179 -8.70 -5.19 14.38
C GLY A 179 -9.28 -5.12 12.98
N LEU A 180 -9.37 -6.28 12.33
CA LEU A 180 -9.95 -6.41 11.01
C LEU A 180 -11.30 -7.09 11.07
N VAL A 181 -12.30 -6.51 10.41
CA VAL A 181 -13.64 -7.09 10.27
C VAL A 181 -13.98 -7.28 8.81
N SER A 182 -14.66 -8.40 8.50
CA SER A 182 -15.23 -8.57 7.17
C SER A 182 -16.39 -7.59 6.98
N ARG A 183 -16.61 -7.18 5.74
CA ARG A 183 -17.82 -6.47 5.37
C ARG A 183 -19.01 -7.34 5.74
N ASN A 184 -19.89 -6.83 6.59
CA ASN A 184 -21.07 -7.56 7.04
C ASN A 184 -22.31 -6.83 6.58
N GLU A 185 -23.07 -7.45 5.69
CA GLU A 185 -24.34 -6.90 5.22
C GLU A 185 -25.46 -7.04 6.29
N ASP A 186 -25.21 -7.85 7.33
CA ASP A 186 -26.19 -8.10 8.40
C ASP A 186 -26.14 -7.08 9.55
N PHE A 187 -25.19 -6.16 9.54
CA PHE A 187 -25.06 -5.10 10.55
C PHE A 187 -25.05 -3.73 9.89
N ASP A 188 -26.15 -3.01 10.07
CA ASP A 188 -26.12 -1.58 9.84
C ASP A 188 -25.17 -0.93 10.85
N PRO A 189 -24.17 -0.16 10.40
CA PRO A 189 -23.31 0.55 11.31
C PRO A 189 -24.13 1.51 12.17
N LEU A 190 -23.84 1.54 13.47
CA LEU A 190 -24.58 2.35 14.44
C LEU A 190 -24.55 3.85 14.09
N ILE A 191 -23.45 4.29 13.50
CA ILE A 191 -23.22 5.66 13.03
C ILE A 191 -22.41 5.59 11.75
N GLY A 192 -23.05 5.68 10.60
CA GLY A 192 -22.39 5.65 9.32
C GLY A 192 -22.87 4.54 8.39
N ASP A 193 -22.20 4.38 7.30
CA ASP A 193 -22.40 3.29 6.34
C ASP A 193 -21.14 2.42 6.23
N ASN A 194 -21.12 1.49 5.29
CA ASN A 194 -19.97 0.61 5.03
C ASN A 194 -18.67 1.38 4.67
N TYR A 195 -18.74 2.68 4.47
CA TYR A 195 -17.65 3.55 4.04
C TYR A 195 -17.29 4.62 5.08
N GLY A 196 -17.89 4.58 6.27
CA GLY A 196 -17.65 5.51 7.36
C GLY A 196 -18.87 6.31 7.78
N VAL A 197 -18.64 7.50 8.30
CA VAL A 197 -19.73 8.39 8.77
C VAL A 197 -20.54 8.86 7.58
N ASN A 198 -21.87 8.61 7.63
CA ASN A 198 -22.78 9.09 6.59
C ASN A 198 -22.92 10.61 6.68
N ALA A 199 -22.26 11.32 5.78
CA ALA A 199 -22.27 12.78 5.75
C ALA A 199 -23.68 13.36 5.53
N GLY A 200 -24.54 12.65 4.77
CA GLY A 200 -25.94 13.05 4.58
C GLY A 200 -26.73 13.07 5.90
N VAL A 201 -26.64 11.98 6.68
CA VAL A 201 -27.25 11.90 8.01
C VAL A 201 -26.71 12.97 8.95
N MET A 202 -25.39 13.21 8.91
CA MET A 202 -24.78 14.27 9.73
C MET A 202 -25.27 15.68 9.35
N CYS A 203 -25.53 15.91 8.05
CA CYS A 203 -26.17 17.16 7.59
C CYS A 203 -27.61 17.29 8.07
N GLU A 204 -28.40 16.22 7.96
CA GLU A 204 -29.82 16.22 8.46
C GLU A 204 -29.91 16.46 9.96
N LEU A 205 -28.95 15.94 10.72
CA LEU A 205 -28.84 16.17 12.16
C LEU A 205 -28.22 17.53 12.52
N GLY A 206 -27.79 18.32 11.55
CA GLY A 206 -27.21 19.64 11.77
C GLY A 206 -25.78 19.66 12.30
N TYR A 207 -25.06 18.54 12.26
CA TYR A 207 -23.69 18.44 12.74
C TYR A 207 -22.64 18.83 11.70
N THR A 208 -23.00 18.85 10.42
CA THR A 208 -22.11 19.26 9.35
C THR A 208 -22.86 19.93 8.21
N VAL A 209 -22.14 20.56 7.30
CA VAL A 209 -22.66 21.17 6.08
C VAL A 209 -21.82 20.70 4.92
N MET A 210 -22.45 20.12 3.92
CA MET A 210 -21.77 19.73 2.69
C MET A 210 -21.31 20.96 1.92
N LYS A 211 -20.05 20.98 1.52
CA LYS A 211 -19.50 21.99 0.64
C LYS A 211 -19.44 21.45 -0.78
N LYS A 212 -19.56 22.34 -1.73
CA LYS A 212 -19.33 22.00 -3.13
C LYS A 212 -17.86 22.19 -3.46
N ASP A 213 -17.26 21.21 -4.11
CA ASP A 213 -15.94 21.36 -4.70
C ASP A 213 -15.99 22.22 -5.98
N LYS A 214 -14.82 22.43 -6.60
CA LYS A 214 -14.75 23.19 -7.86
C LYS A 214 -15.52 22.55 -9.03
N TYR A 215 -15.94 21.29 -8.91
CA TYR A 215 -16.75 20.56 -9.89
C TYR A 215 -18.24 20.46 -9.50
N GLN A 216 -18.67 21.19 -8.47
CA GLN A 216 -20.03 21.19 -7.94
C GLN A 216 -20.44 19.85 -7.31
N GLN A 217 -19.46 19.02 -6.92
CA GLN A 217 -19.71 17.79 -6.17
C GLN A 217 -19.67 18.05 -4.67
N ASP A 218 -20.51 17.34 -3.90
CA ASP A 218 -20.50 17.41 -2.45
C ASP A 218 -19.22 16.78 -1.88
N THR A 219 -18.58 17.47 -0.93
CA THR A 219 -17.34 17.09 -0.27
C THR A 219 -17.44 17.23 1.24
#